data_c0cc87acc852f7884d82d383bf860977
#
_entry.id   c0cc87acc852f7884d82d383bf860977
#
_cell.length_a   1.000
_cell.length_b   1.000
_cell.length_c   1.000
_cell.angle_alpha   90.00
_cell.angle_beta   90.00
_cell.angle_gamma   90.00
#
_symmetry.space_group_name_H-M   'P 1'
#
loop_
_entity.id
_entity.type
_entity.pdbx_description
1 polymer ?
#
loop_
_entity_poly.entity_id
_entity_poly.type
_entity_poly.pdbx_seq_one_letter_code
_entity_poly.pdbx_strand_id
1 'polypeptide(L)'
;MQPANLFPLLVVLIAIAFALGYARSRALATPLGGIRNLKSLPFYYAARAALWCGLPALLILLLWLGFEDKVIQLVVVGSLPAELRPESVGQASLVLSQISNVASGALSAESVPAAINDAASLLVTLRDESQMIMTLLVICIAVLSAFIAWLRIAPHVNAREKVESILRKIFFLCAGLAIVTTAGIIFSVIFETIHFFQKVPMFEFLFGTSWSPQTAIRADQVGAEGSFGMIPLFVGTLMISAIAMLIAVPVGLMSAIYLSEYASRRTRSIVKPMLEMLAGVPTVVYGFFAALTVAPFIRDLASSIGLSASSESALAAGLVMGVMIIPFVSSLSDDVINAVPQTMRDGSLALGATQSETMTKVIFPAALPGIMGGGLAANLTTNPLETVTTVTVQIVTLLVGDQEFDSAKTLSAFALGMMLFLVTLVLNVIALHVVRKYREQYE
;
A
#
# COMPACT_ATOMS: atom_id res chain seq x y z
N MET A 1 13.09 -26.86 -10.77
CA MET A 1 12.21 -26.58 -9.58
C MET A 1 11.34 -25.37 -9.90
N GLN A 2 10.10 -25.39 -9.48
CA GLN A 2 9.25 -24.19 -9.62
C GLN A 2 9.84 -23.03 -8.81
N PRO A 3 9.72 -21.78 -9.26
CA PRO A 3 10.24 -20.58 -8.56
C PRO A 3 9.77 -20.48 -7.10
N ALA A 4 8.55 -20.94 -6.82
CA ALA A 4 7.97 -20.98 -5.48
C ALA A 4 8.78 -21.84 -4.48
N ASN A 5 9.43 -22.91 -4.96
CA ASN A 5 10.24 -23.81 -4.12
C ASN A 5 11.71 -23.35 -4.03
N LEU A 6 12.16 -22.53 -4.97
CA LEU A 6 13.54 -22.01 -5.00
C LEU A 6 13.77 -20.93 -3.94
N PHE A 7 12.75 -20.11 -3.67
CA PHE A 7 12.85 -19.04 -2.67
C PHE A 7 13.11 -19.57 -1.24
N PRO A 8 12.34 -20.54 -0.70
CA PRO A 8 12.65 -21.18 0.59
C PRO A 8 14.05 -21.81 0.63
N LEU A 9 14.46 -22.47 -0.46
CA LEU A 9 15.79 -23.03 -0.54
C LEU A 9 16.90 -21.99 -0.44
N LEU A 10 16.72 -20.86 -1.10
CA LEU A 10 17.64 -19.72 -1.03
C LEU A 10 17.73 -19.15 0.39
N VAL A 11 16.60 -19.03 1.10
CA VAL A 11 16.58 -18.61 2.50
C VAL A 11 17.38 -19.58 3.39
N VAL A 12 17.24 -20.88 3.18
CA VAL A 12 18.01 -21.89 3.89
C VAL A 12 19.50 -21.76 3.60
N LEU A 13 19.89 -21.56 2.34
CA LEU A 13 21.30 -21.34 1.96
C LEU A 13 21.88 -20.08 2.61
N ILE A 14 21.11 -18.99 2.65
CA ILE A 14 21.50 -17.75 3.34
C ILE A 14 21.72 -17.99 4.84
N ALA A 15 20.81 -18.74 5.49
CA ALA A 15 20.94 -19.09 6.90
C ALA A 15 22.19 -19.97 7.18
N ILE A 16 22.46 -20.93 6.30
CA ILE A 16 23.68 -21.75 6.37
C ILE A 16 24.92 -20.88 6.18
N ALA A 17 24.95 -20.01 5.20
CA ALA A 17 26.06 -19.08 4.96
C ALA A 17 26.30 -18.15 6.17
N PHE A 18 25.23 -17.67 6.82
CA PHE A 18 25.31 -16.92 8.06
C PHE A 18 25.94 -17.74 9.18
N ALA A 19 25.45 -18.97 9.43
CA ALA A 19 25.95 -19.85 10.47
C ALA A 19 27.43 -20.20 10.26
N LEU A 20 27.84 -20.54 9.04
CA LEU A 20 29.23 -20.83 8.68
C LEU A 20 30.12 -19.59 8.84
N GLY A 21 29.63 -18.42 8.45
CA GLY A 21 30.37 -17.18 8.64
C GLY A 21 30.56 -16.82 10.11
N TYR A 22 29.52 -17.05 10.94
CA TYR A 22 29.59 -16.87 12.37
C TYR A 22 30.58 -17.81 13.04
N ALA A 23 30.51 -19.12 12.73
CA ALA A 23 31.41 -20.14 13.25
C ALA A 23 32.88 -19.83 12.89
N ARG A 24 33.16 -19.50 11.62
CA ARG A 24 34.53 -19.17 11.18
C ARG A 24 35.07 -17.91 11.87
N SER A 25 34.26 -16.90 12.03
CA SER A 25 34.70 -15.65 12.71
C SER A 25 35.07 -15.91 14.17
N ARG A 26 34.34 -16.79 14.87
CA ARG A 26 34.67 -17.21 16.24
C ARG A 26 35.93 -18.09 16.29
N ALA A 27 36.08 -19.02 15.36
CA ALA A 27 37.29 -19.86 15.27
C ALA A 27 38.56 -19.01 15.04
N LEU A 28 38.46 -17.96 14.22
CA LEU A 28 39.57 -17.03 14.00
C LEU A 28 39.85 -16.09 15.20
N ALA A 29 38.88 -15.90 16.09
CA ALA A 29 39.03 -15.09 17.29
C ALA A 29 39.83 -15.87 18.40
N THR A 30 39.69 -17.19 18.46
CA THR A 30 40.29 -18.02 19.52
C THR A 30 41.79 -17.83 19.62
N PRO A 31 42.63 -17.93 18.55
CA PRO A 31 44.06 -17.75 18.63
C PRO A 31 44.50 -16.30 18.93
N LEU A 32 43.57 -15.32 18.76
CA LEU A 32 43.85 -13.92 19.01
C LEU A 32 43.53 -13.48 20.44
N GLY A 33 43.15 -14.37 21.33
CA GLY A 33 42.77 -14.06 22.71
C GLY A 33 41.33 -13.65 22.89
N GLY A 34 40.47 -13.94 21.90
CA GLY A 34 39.02 -13.77 22.04
C GLY A 34 38.36 -12.81 21.05
N ILE A 35 37.04 -12.71 21.14
CA ILE A 35 36.20 -11.94 20.23
C ILE A 35 36.50 -10.40 20.26
N ARG A 36 37.04 -9.91 21.40
CA ARG A 36 37.37 -8.48 21.56
C ARG A 36 38.52 -8.02 20.64
N ASN A 37 39.33 -8.94 20.14
CA ASN A 37 40.45 -8.63 19.26
C ASN A 37 40.10 -8.72 17.76
N LEU A 38 38.83 -8.97 17.44
CA LEU A 38 38.30 -8.84 16.08
C LEU A 38 37.95 -7.38 15.81
N LYS A 39 38.22 -6.89 14.60
CA LYS A 39 37.87 -5.54 14.16
C LYS A 39 36.35 -5.27 14.08
N SER A 40 35.54 -6.33 13.97
CA SER A 40 34.07 -6.28 13.97
C SER A 40 33.51 -7.44 14.79
N LEU A 41 32.27 -7.32 15.28
CA LEU A 41 31.60 -8.41 15.98
C LEU A 41 31.35 -9.61 15.04
N PRO A 42 31.35 -10.85 15.53
CA PRO A 42 31.08 -12.06 14.74
C PRO A 42 29.82 -11.99 13.89
N PHE A 43 28.77 -11.31 14.39
CA PHE A 43 27.53 -11.08 13.68
C PHE A 43 27.74 -10.39 12.32
N TYR A 44 28.63 -9.39 12.22
CA TYR A 44 28.86 -8.69 10.95
C TYR A 44 29.60 -9.52 9.92
N TYR A 45 30.50 -10.44 10.34
CA TYR A 45 31.14 -11.39 9.43
C TYR A 45 30.12 -12.39 8.88
N ALA A 46 29.21 -12.87 9.77
CA ALA A 46 28.10 -13.74 9.39
C ALA A 46 27.12 -13.04 8.43
N ALA A 47 26.70 -11.82 8.76
CA ALA A 47 25.80 -11.01 7.92
C ALA A 47 26.43 -10.72 6.55
N ARG A 48 27.75 -10.47 6.48
CA ARG A 48 28.46 -10.29 5.22
C ARG A 48 28.41 -11.56 4.36
N ALA A 49 28.63 -12.74 4.95
CA ALA A 49 28.55 -14.01 4.21
C ALA A 49 27.14 -14.27 3.70
N ALA A 50 26.12 -14.02 4.51
CA ALA A 50 24.72 -14.12 4.15
C ALA A 50 24.32 -13.16 3.00
N LEU A 51 24.73 -11.89 3.06
CA LEU A 51 24.48 -10.90 2.00
C LEU A 51 25.16 -11.29 0.68
N TRP A 52 26.37 -11.80 0.73
CA TRP A 52 27.07 -12.27 -0.48
C TRP A 52 26.46 -13.55 -1.04
N CYS A 53 25.87 -14.42 -0.21
CA CYS A 53 25.10 -15.57 -0.67
C CYS A 53 23.79 -15.12 -1.35
N GLY A 54 23.04 -14.25 -0.68
CA GLY A 54 21.68 -13.92 -1.08
C GLY A 54 21.57 -12.92 -2.21
N LEU A 55 22.31 -11.79 -2.17
CA LEU A 55 22.13 -10.69 -3.12
C LEU A 55 22.41 -11.08 -4.58
N PRO A 56 23.56 -11.69 -4.94
CA PRO A 56 23.80 -12.08 -6.33
C PRO A 56 22.81 -13.12 -6.84
N ALA A 57 22.45 -14.09 -6.00
CA ALA A 57 21.51 -15.13 -6.35
C ALA A 57 20.10 -14.59 -6.55
N LEU A 58 19.65 -13.66 -5.69
CA LEU A 58 18.38 -12.99 -5.78
C LEU A 58 18.28 -12.09 -7.02
N LEU A 59 19.36 -11.37 -7.33
CA LEU A 59 19.42 -10.52 -8.51
C LEU A 59 19.28 -11.36 -9.80
N ILE A 60 19.95 -12.49 -9.88
CA ILE A 60 19.83 -13.36 -11.05
C ILE A 60 18.43 -13.99 -11.13
N LEU A 61 17.88 -14.43 -10.00
CA LEU A 61 16.51 -14.93 -9.95
C LEU A 61 15.50 -13.89 -10.47
N LEU A 62 15.61 -12.64 -10.00
CA LEU A 62 14.72 -11.57 -10.44
C LEU A 62 14.88 -11.23 -11.93
N LEU A 63 16.13 -11.17 -12.41
CA LEU A 63 16.40 -10.95 -13.83
C LEU A 63 15.83 -12.10 -14.67
N TRP A 64 16.03 -13.33 -14.24
CA TRP A 64 15.52 -14.52 -14.96
C TRP A 64 14.01 -14.47 -15.08
N LEU A 65 13.29 -14.30 -13.94
CA LEU A 65 11.83 -14.19 -13.92
C LEU A 65 11.30 -13.02 -14.73
N GLY A 66 12.05 -11.92 -14.82
CA GLY A 66 11.63 -10.74 -15.61
C GLY A 66 11.77 -10.92 -17.12
N PHE A 67 12.69 -11.79 -17.57
CA PHE A 67 12.98 -11.97 -18.99
C PHE A 67 12.55 -13.33 -19.56
N GLU A 68 12.37 -14.36 -18.72
CA GLU A 68 12.07 -15.74 -19.11
C GLU A 68 10.88 -15.82 -20.08
N ASP A 69 9.72 -15.31 -19.66
CA ASP A 69 8.51 -15.39 -20.47
C ASP A 69 8.67 -14.69 -21.83
N LYS A 70 9.33 -13.55 -21.88
CA LYS A 70 9.57 -12.83 -23.14
C LYS A 70 10.49 -13.60 -24.07
N VAL A 71 11.55 -14.20 -23.55
CA VAL A 71 12.51 -14.98 -24.34
C VAL A 71 11.84 -16.25 -24.86
N ILE A 72 11.11 -16.98 -24.03
CA ILE A 72 10.40 -18.20 -24.42
C ILE A 72 9.35 -17.88 -25.48
N GLN A 73 8.55 -16.82 -25.30
CA GLN A 73 7.54 -16.38 -26.28
C GLN A 73 8.18 -16.03 -27.64
N LEU A 74 9.30 -15.32 -27.64
CA LEU A 74 10.03 -15.00 -28.87
C LEU A 74 10.50 -16.25 -29.61
N VAL A 75 11.02 -17.24 -28.89
CA VAL A 75 11.49 -18.52 -29.48
C VAL A 75 10.30 -19.30 -30.03
N VAL A 76 9.21 -19.43 -29.26
CA VAL A 76 8.02 -20.17 -29.64
C VAL A 76 7.32 -19.54 -30.84
N VAL A 77 7.16 -18.22 -30.87
CA VAL A 77 6.59 -17.51 -32.04
C VAL A 77 7.50 -17.63 -33.24
N GLY A 78 8.83 -17.61 -33.04
CA GLY A 78 9.81 -17.80 -34.10
C GLY A 78 9.79 -19.18 -34.76
N SER A 79 9.36 -20.22 -34.02
CA SER A 79 9.25 -21.60 -34.52
C SER A 79 8.02 -21.85 -35.40
N LEU A 80 7.02 -20.91 -35.38
CA LEU A 80 5.78 -21.07 -36.15
C LEU A 80 6.06 -20.92 -37.64
N PRO A 81 5.34 -21.70 -38.50
CA PRO A 81 5.35 -21.51 -39.95
C PRO A 81 4.95 -20.08 -40.34
N ALA A 82 5.45 -19.61 -41.50
CA ALA A 82 5.22 -18.25 -41.96
C ALA A 82 3.73 -17.86 -42.03
N GLU A 83 2.85 -18.82 -42.34
CA GLU A 83 1.40 -18.64 -42.45
C GLU A 83 0.72 -18.36 -41.11
N LEU A 84 1.30 -18.79 -40.00
CA LEU A 84 0.74 -18.65 -38.62
C LEU A 84 1.52 -17.61 -37.79
N ARG A 85 2.52 -16.96 -38.35
CA ARG A 85 3.26 -15.90 -37.66
C ARG A 85 2.37 -14.66 -37.52
N PRO A 86 2.22 -14.12 -36.33
CA PRO A 86 1.41 -12.94 -36.13
C PRO A 86 2.04 -11.70 -36.74
N GLU A 87 1.27 -10.95 -37.55
CA GLU A 87 1.68 -9.68 -38.15
C GLU A 87 1.41 -8.48 -37.24
N SER A 88 0.57 -8.65 -36.23
CA SER A 88 0.20 -7.60 -35.26
C SER A 88 0.31 -8.08 -33.82
N VAL A 89 0.46 -7.13 -32.88
CA VAL A 89 0.54 -7.41 -31.43
C VAL A 89 -0.72 -8.12 -30.92
N GLY A 90 -1.91 -7.76 -31.45
CA GLY A 90 -3.17 -8.41 -31.09
C GLY A 90 -3.24 -9.87 -31.56
N GLN A 91 -2.76 -10.17 -32.77
CA GLN A 91 -2.68 -11.55 -33.29
C GLN A 91 -1.66 -12.37 -32.49
N ALA A 92 -0.53 -11.76 -32.09
CA ALA A 92 0.48 -12.43 -31.28
C ALA A 92 -0.09 -12.87 -29.91
N SER A 93 -0.90 -12.04 -29.26
CA SER A 93 -1.53 -12.38 -27.99
C SER A 93 -2.54 -13.51 -28.14
N LEU A 94 -3.32 -13.56 -29.23
CA LEU A 94 -4.27 -14.65 -29.51
C LEU A 94 -3.56 -15.98 -29.76
N VAL A 95 -2.54 -15.99 -30.62
CA VAL A 95 -1.75 -17.19 -30.91
C VAL A 95 -1.05 -17.71 -29.67
N LEU A 96 -0.43 -16.84 -28.87
CA LEU A 96 0.22 -17.22 -27.62
C LEU A 96 -0.78 -17.76 -26.60
N SER A 97 -2.00 -17.19 -26.51
CA SER A 97 -3.04 -17.69 -25.61
C SER A 97 -3.53 -19.08 -26.05
N GLN A 98 -3.68 -19.35 -27.35
CA GLN A 98 -4.01 -20.67 -27.85
C GLN A 98 -2.91 -21.69 -27.53
N ILE A 99 -1.64 -21.37 -27.80
CA ILE A 99 -0.49 -22.21 -27.46
C ILE A 99 -0.45 -22.51 -25.96
N SER A 100 -0.66 -21.50 -25.11
CA SER A 100 -0.68 -21.65 -23.67
C SER A 100 -1.84 -22.52 -23.17
N ASN A 101 -3.04 -22.39 -23.77
CA ASN A 101 -4.22 -23.20 -23.43
C ASN A 101 -4.04 -24.67 -23.83
N VAL A 102 -3.39 -24.94 -24.96
CA VAL A 102 -3.02 -26.32 -25.36
C VAL A 102 -1.94 -26.86 -24.41
N ALA A 103 -0.91 -26.10 -24.10
CA ALA A 103 0.16 -26.48 -23.19
C ALA A 103 -0.32 -26.78 -21.78
N SER A 104 -1.37 -26.07 -21.30
CA SER A 104 -2.00 -26.31 -19.98
C SER A 104 -3.06 -27.42 -20.00
N GLY A 105 -3.42 -27.97 -21.15
CA GLY A 105 -4.46 -28.98 -21.31
C GLY A 105 -5.89 -28.41 -21.27
N ALA A 106 -6.06 -27.09 -21.30
CA ALA A 106 -7.37 -26.44 -21.35
C ALA A 106 -8.06 -26.58 -22.72
N LEU A 107 -7.28 -26.76 -23.77
CA LEU A 107 -7.74 -27.08 -25.14
C LEU A 107 -7.19 -28.44 -25.57
N SER A 108 -8.02 -29.27 -26.20
CA SER A 108 -7.57 -30.56 -26.74
C SER A 108 -6.66 -30.38 -27.96
N ALA A 109 -5.55 -31.11 -28.01
CA ALA A 109 -4.58 -31.08 -29.12
C ALA A 109 -5.21 -31.39 -30.49
N GLU A 110 -6.32 -32.14 -30.52
CA GLU A 110 -7.05 -32.52 -31.75
C GLU A 110 -7.85 -31.34 -32.35
N SER A 111 -8.13 -30.29 -31.56
CA SER A 111 -8.94 -29.14 -31.99
C SER A 111 -8.15 -28.00 -32.62
N VAL A 112 -6.81 -28.11 -32.70
CA VAL A 112 -5.90 -27.06 -33.19
C VAL A 112 -4.97 -27.58 -34.30
N PRO A 113 -4.43 -26.70 -35.18
CA PRO A 113 -3.43 -27.08 -36.16
C PRO A 113 -2.21 -27.77 -35.54
N ALA A 114 -1.64 -28.75 -36.22
CA ALA A 114 -0.47 -29.48 -35.74
C ALA A 114 0.69 -28.55 -35.34
N ALA A 115 0.91 -27.47 -36.08
CA ALA A 115 1.95 -26.48 -35.80
C ALA A 115 1.75 -25.77 -34.44
N ILE A 116 0.50 -25.56 -33.99
CA ILE A 116 0.22 -24.98 -32.66
C ILE A 116 0.47 -26.03 -31.56
N ASN A 117 0.16 -27.29 -31.82
CA ASN A 117 0.47 -28.38 -30.89
C ASN A 117 1.98 -28.61 -30.73
N ASP A 118 2.74 -28.54 -31.83
CA ASP A 118 4.20 -28.61 -31.78
C ASP A 118 4.80 -27.41 -31.01
N ALA A 119 4.27 -26.21 -31.25
CA ALA A 119 4.66 -25.01 -30.50
C ALA A 119 4.29 -25.11 -29.01
N ALA A 120 3.18 -25.72 -28.65
CA ALA A 120 2.79 -25.95 -27.26
C ALA A 120 3.73 -26.95 -26.57
N SER A 121 4.11 -28.04 -27.24
CA SER A 121 5.09 -29.00 -26.71
C SER A 121 6.48 -28.37 -26.53
N LEU A 122 6.89 -27.52 -27.49
CA LEU A 122 8.13 -26.74 -27.41
C LEU A 122 8.09 -25.76 -26.23
N LEU A 123 6.97 -25.07 -26.01
CA LEU A 123 6.80 -24.16 -24.87
C LEU A 123 6.96 -24.88 -23.54
N VAL A 124 6.36 -26.06 -23.37
CA VAL A 124 6.49 -26.86 -22.14
C VAL A 124 7.97 -27.27 -21.94
N THR A 125 8.60 -27.79 -22.97
CA THR A 125 10.02 -28.23 -22.93
C THR A 125 10.95 -27.08 -22.58
N LEU A 126 10.81 -25.94 -23.25
CA LEU A 126 11.61 -24.74 -22.98
C LEU A 126 11.41 -24.22 -21.58
N ARG A 127 10.17 -24.27 -21.04
CA ARG A 127 9.87 -23.83 -19.68
C ARG A 127 10.50 -24.77 -18.64
N ASP A 128 10.45 -26.06 -18.86
CA ASP A 128 11.08 -27.05 -17.97
C ASP A 128 12.61 -26.94 -17.98
N GLU A 129 13.22 -26.80 -19.16
CA GLU A 129 14.66 -26.59 -19.31
C GLU A 129 15.09 -25.25 -18.66
N SER A 130 14.35 -24.18 -18.92
CA SER A 130 14.60 -22.86 -18.31
C SER A 130 14.57 -22.92 -16.78
N GLN A 131 13.55 -23.55 -16.18
CA GLN A 131 13.47 -23.72 -14.72
C GLN A 131 14.60 -24.54 -14.15
N MET A 132 15.07 -25.56 -14.87
CA MET A 132 16.21 -26.36 -14.46
C MET A 132 17.51 -25.53 -14.49
N ILE A 133 17.75 -24.81 -15.57
CA ILE A 133 18.93 -23.95 -15.75
C ILE A 133 18.93 -22.83 -14.70
N MET A 134 17.79 -22.16 -14.50
CA MET A 134 17.60 -21.12 -13.49
C MET A 134 17.96 -21.66 -12.08
N THR A 135 17.40 -22.81 -11.72
CA THR A 135 17.64 -23.44 -10.41
C THR A 135 19.13 -23.72 -10.20
N LEU A 136 19.77 -24.34 -11.18
CA LEU A 136 21.20 -24.69 -11.10
C LEU A 136 22.06 -23.43 -10.98
N LEU A 137 21.78 -22.42 -11.80
CA LEU A 137 22.54 -21.18 -11.86
C LEU A 137 22.40 -20.37 -10.56
N VAL A 138 21.18 -20.24 -10.02
CA VAL A 138 20.94 -19.54 -8.76
C VAL A 138 21.65 -20.23 -7.60
N ILE A 139 21.56 -21.56 -7.51
CA ILE A 139 22.23 -22.33 -6.44
C ILE A 139 23.75 -22.24 -6.58
N CYS A 140 24.29 -22.43 -7.78
CA CYS A 140 25.73 -22.31 -8.03
C CYS A 140 26.27 -20.95 -7.63
N ILE A 141 25.57 -19.87 -7.99
CA ILE A 141 25.99 -18.51 -7.64
C ILE A 141 25.86 -18.25 -6.15
N ALA A 142 24.78 -18.71 -5.50
CA ALA A 142 24.61 -18.60 -4.06
C ALA A 142 25.75 -19.28 -3.30
N VAL A 143 26.07 -20.51 -3.65
CA VAL A 143 27.13 -21.30 -3.02
C VAL A 143 28.51 -20.70 -3.31
N LEU A 144 28.80 -20.36 -4.55
CA LEU A 144 30.09 -19.80 -4.96
C LEU A 144 30.37 -18.46 -4.27
N SER A 145 29.39 -17.57 -4.27
CA SER A 145 29.52 -16.25 -3.65
C SER A 145 29.63 -16.35 -2.12
N ALA A 146 28.86 -17.26 -1.49
CA ALA A 146 29.01 -17.58 -0.06
C ALA A 146 30.39 -18.13 0.27
N PHE A 147 30.91 -19.04 -0.55
CA PHE A 147 32.24 -19.62 -0.38
C PHE A 147 33.36 -18.59 -0.51
N ILE A 148 33.28 -17.72 -1.51
CA ILE A 148 34.21 -16.60 -1.69
C ILE A 148 34.17 -15.66 -0.48
N ALA A 149 32.95 -15.30 -0.01
CA ALA A 149 32.78 -14.45 1.16
C ALA A 149 33.36 -15.10 2.43
N TRP A 150 33.16 -16.41 2.60
CA TRP A 150 33.67 -17.18 3.71
C TRP A 150 35.20 -17.27 3.70
N LEU A 151 35.86 -17.47 2.54
CA LEU A 151 37.33 -17.43 2.40
C LEU A 151 37.89 -16.03 2.78
N ARG A 152 37.17 -14.97 2.47
CA ARG A 152 37.58 -13.58 2.73
C ARG A 152 37.30 -13.11 4.17
N ILE A 153 36.85 -13.98 5.08
CA ILE A 153 36.74 -13.66 6.50
C ILE A 153 38.13 -13.64 7.12
N ALA A 154 38.56 -12.48 7.58
CA ALA A 154 39.84 -12.30 8.26
C ALA A 154 39.68 -11.29 9.42
N PRO A 155 40.43 -11.43 10.53
CA PRO A 155 40.26 -10.64 11.75
C PRO A 155 40.43 -9.14 11.56
N HIS A 156 41.27 -8.73 10.60
CA HIS A 156 41.59 -7.33 10.29
C HIS A 156 40.55 -6.66 9.40
N VAL A 157 39.58 -7.41 8.86
CA VAL A 157 38.55 -6.89 7.95
C VAL A 157 37.47 -6.14 8.73
N ASN A 158 37.21 -4.89 8.35
CA ASN A 158 36.10 -4.12 8.87
C ASN A 158 34.77 -4.62 8.23
N ALA A 159 34.23 -5.73 8.78
CA ALA A 159 33.02 -6.37 8.26
C ALA A 159 31.78 -5.49 8.48
N ARG A 160 31.74 -4.73 9.59
CA ARG A 160 30.63 -3.81 9.90
C ARG A 160 30.44 -2.77 8.82
N GLU A 161 31.48 -2.03 8.48
CA GLU A 161 31.42 -0.98 7.47
C GLU A 161 30.99 -1.49 6.10
N LYS A 162 31.47 -2.71 5.73
CA LYS A 162 31.07 -3.35 4.45
C LYS A 162 29.60 -3.73 4.43
N VAL A 163 29.07 -4.29 5.52
CA VAL A 163 27.65 -4.60 5.66
C VAL A 163 26.81 -3.34 5.64
N GLU A 164 27.17 -2.33 6.43
CA GLU A 164 26.46 -1.04 6.47
C GLU A 164 26.47 -0.33 5.10
N SER A 165 27.58 -0.41 4.37
CA SER A 165 27.67 0.15 3.00
C SER A 165 26.74 -0.57 2.02
N ILE A 166 26.65 -1.92 2.08
CA ILE A 166 25.73 -2.69 1.24
C ILE A 166 24.28 -2.32 1.59
N LEU A 167 23.93 -2.33 2.88
CA LEU A 167 22.59 -1.98 3.33
C LEU A 167 22.18 -0.56 2.91
N ARG A 168 23.10 0.41 3.05
CA ARG A 168 22.87 1.80 2.62
C ARG A 168 22.58 1.89 1.12
N LYS A 169 23.29 1.11 0.29
CA LYS A 169 23.04 1.07 -1.15
C LYS A 169 21.68 0.43 -1.46
N ILE A 170 21.31 -0.65 -0.74
CA ILE A 170 19.99 -1.28 -0.91
C ILE A 170 18.89 -0.29 -0.53
N PHE A 171 18.98 0.37 0.62
CA PHE A 171 17.99 1.38 1.03
C PHE A 171 17.90 2.54 0.05
N PHE A 172 19.04 3.00 -0.48
CA PHE A 172 19.05 4.04 -1.51
C PHE A 172 18.35 3.58 -2.80
N LEU A 173 18.59 2.34 -3.25
CA LEU A 173 17.89 1.77 -4.40
C LEU A 173 16.39 1.59 -4.15
N CYS A 174 16.00 1.10 -2.97
CA CYS A 174 14.60 0.97 -2.60
C CYS A 174 13.90 2.33 -2.55
N ALA A 175 14.55 3.35 -1.95
CA ALA A 175 14.02 4.70 -1.93
C ALA A 175 13.90 5.29 -3.34
N GLY A 176 14.92 5.10 -4.19
CA GLY A 176 14.89 5.51 -5.59
C GLY A 176 13.77 4.84 -6.37
N LEU A 177 13.59 3.53 -6.20
CA LEU A 177 12.51 2.78 -6.84
C LEU A 177 11.13 3.31 -6.38
N ALA A 178 10.95 3.55 -5.08
CA ALA A 178 9.72 4.11 -4.54
C ALA A 178 9.40 5.50 -5.14
N ILE A 179 10.40 6.36 -5.30
CA ILE A 179 10.24 7.68 -5.93
C ILE A 179 9.86 7.52 -7.40
N VAL A 180 10.56 6.66 -8.15
CA VAL A 180 10.30 6.44 -9.58
C VAL A 180 8.91 5.83 -9.80
N THR A 181 8.51 4.85 -8.98
CA THR A 181 7.15 4.27 -9.08
C THR A 181 6.08 5.29 -8.74
N THR A 182 6.27 6.11 -7.71
CA THR A 182 5.33 7.18 -7.37
C THR A 182 5.22 8.21 -8.50
N ALA A 183 6.35 8.64 -9.07
CA ALA A 183 6.35 9.53 -10.22
C ALA A 183 5.64 8.89 -11.43
N GLY A 184 5.91 7.60 -11.70
CA GLY A 184 5.25 6.85 -12.77
C GLY A 184 3.73 6.79 -12.61
N ILE A 185 3.24 6.55 -11.38
CA ILE A 185 1.81 6.56 -11.07
C ILE A 185 1.21 7.95 -11.34
N ILE A 186 1.87 9.02 -10.88
CA ILE A 186 1.38 10.39 -11.09
C ILE A 186 1.32 10.71 -12.59
N PHE A 187 2.36 10.39 -13.35
CA PHE A 187 2.38 10.61 -14.81
C PHE A 187 1.30 9.80 -15.52
N SER A 188 1.09 8.54 -15.14
CA SER A 188 0.03 7.70 -15.71
C SER A 188 -1.36 8.31 -15.44
N VAL A 189 -1.63 8.72 -14.20
CA VAL A 189 -2.90 9.36 -13.84
C VAL A 189 -3.10 10.68 -14.61
N ILE A 190 -2.05 11.49 -14.78
CA ILE A 190 -2.13 12.73 -15.57
C ILE A 190 -2.46 12.41 -17.02
N PHE A 191 -1.76 11.44 -17.62
CA PHE A 191 -1.97 11.06 -19.02
C PHE A 191 -3.40 10.60 -19.29
N GLU A 192 -3.92 9.69 -18.47
CA GLU A 192 -5.30 9.19 -18.58
C GLU A 192 -6.34 10.28 -18.28
N THR A 193 -6.05 11.20 -17.37
CA THR A 193 -6.91 12.35 -17.09
C THR A 193 -7.00 13.33 -18.27
N ILE A 194 -5.88 13.57 -18.95
CA ILE A 194 -5.86 14.38 -20.18
C ILE A 194 -6.71 13.70 -21.27
N HIS A 195 -6.56 12.37 -21.42
CA HIS A 195 -7.34 11.59 -22.37
C HIS A 195 -8.85 11.62 -22.04
N PHE A 196 -9.22 11.58 -20.75
CA PHE A 196 -10.61 11.80 -20.31
C PHE A 196 -11.15 13.15 -20.75
N PHE A 197 -10.41 14.24 -20.55
CA PHE A 197 -10.85 15.58 -20.92
C PHE A 197 -10.92 15.85 -22.42
N GLN A 198 -10.36 14.97 -23.26
CA GLN A 198 -10.60 14.99 -24.71
C GLN A 198 -12.03 14.50 -25.06
N LYS A 199 -12.64 13.67 -24.16
CA LYS A 199 -13.97 13.07 -24.37
C LYS A 199 -15.08 13.80 -23.60
N VAL A 200 -14.75 14.36 -22.42
CA VAL A 200 -15.70 15.03 -21.53
C VAL A 200 -15.22 16.45 -21.24
N PRO A 201 -16.07 17.48 -21.41
CA PRO A 201 -15.68 18.87 -21.13
C PRO A 201 -15.28 19.04 -19.66
N MET A 202 -14.16 19.70 -19.41
CA MET A 202 -13.61 19.91 -18.05
C MET A 202 -14.61 20.66 -17.14
N PHE A 203 -15.34 21.65 -17.67
CA PHE A 203 -16.32 22.40 -16.90
C PHE A 203 -17.52 21.55 -16.47
N GLU A 204 -17.97 20.64 -17.32
CA GLU A 204 -19.05 19.70 -16.99
C GLU A 204 -18.61 18.72 -15.90
N PHE A 205 -17.38 18.22 -15.96
CA PHE A 205 -16.82 17.37 -14.93
C PHE A 205 -16.69 18.11 -13.58
N LEU A 206 -16.11 19.31 -13.57
CA LEU A 206 -15.81 20.05 -12.33
C LEU A 206 -17.06 20.59 -11.64
N PHE A 207 -18.05 21.05 -12.39
CA PHE A 207 -19.24 21.76 -11.87
C PHE A 207 -20.54 21.00 -12.08
N GLY A 208 -20.50 19.83 -12.72
CA GLY A 208 -21.67 18.99 -12.90
C GLY A 208 -22.22 18.48 -11.57
N THR A 209 -23.53 18.54 -11.42
CA THR A 209 -24.27 18.10 -10.23
C THR A 209 -24.91 16.73 -10.38
N SER A 210 -24.69 16.06 -11.51
CA SER A 210 -25.20 14.73 -11.81
C SER A 210 -24.05 13.78 -12.10
N TRP A 211 -24.05 12.61 -11.43
CA TRP A 211 -23.10 11.55 -11.66
C TRP A 211 -23.83 10.29 -12.09
N SER A 212 -23.69 9.91 -13.34
CA SER A 212 -24.20 8.67 -13.93
C SER A 212 -23.27 8.19 -15.04
N PRO A 213 -22.23 7.42 -14.76
CA PRO A 213 -21.21 7.02 -15.74
C PRO A 213 -21.69 5.88 -16.66
N GLN A 214 -22.99 5.52 -16.63
CA GLN A 214 -23.55 4.49 -17.47
C GLN A 214 -23.79 5.05 -18.87
N THR A 215 -22.97 4.62 -19.83
CA THR A 215 -23.15 4.87 -21.26
C THR A 215 -23.94 3.74 -21.90
N ALA A 216 -24.71 4.05 -22.95
CA ALA A 216 -25.42 3.05 -23.72
C ALA A 216 -24.43 2.04 -24.33
N ILE A 217 -24.63 0.75 -24.01
CA ILE A 217 -23.76 -0.34 -24.51
C ILE A 217 -24.18 -0.76 -25.94
N ARG A 218 -25.42 -0.43 -26.36
CA ARG A 218 -25.96 -0.76 -27.67
C ARG A 218 -26.47 0.48 -28.38
N ALA A 219 -26.27 0.54 -29.69
CA ALA A 219 -26.67 1.68 -30.53
C ALA A 219 -28.19 1.91 -30.60
N ASP A 220 -29.00 0.93 -30.22
CA ASP A 220 -30.46 0.98 -30.17
C ASP A 220 -31.02 1.34 -28.75
N GLN A 221 -30.14 1.45 -27.76
CA GLN A 221 -30.51 1.95 -26.44
C GLN A 221 -30.64 3.47 -26.51
N VAL A 222 -31.87 3.99 -26.29
CA VAL A 222 -32.10 5.38 -25.95
C VAL A 222 -31.55 5.59 -24.54
N GLY A 223 -30.22 5.52 -24.43
CA GLY A 223 -29.48 5.63 -23.20
C GLY A 223 -29.09 7.06 -22.93
N ALA A 224 -29.11 7.45 -21.69
CA ALA A 224 -28.59 8.74 -21.25
C ALA A 224 -27.13 8.89 -21.71
N GLU A 225 -26.78 10.02 -22.25
CA GLU A 225 -25.40 10.47 -22.33
C GLU A 225 -24.83 10.42 -20.91
N GLY A 226 -23.74 9.66 -20.70
CA GLY A 226 -23.15 9.50 -19.35
C GLY A 226 -22.86 10.88 -18.75
N SER A 227 -23.35 11.16 -17.56
CA SER A 227 -23.06 12.40 -16.86
C SER A 227 -21.92 12.17 -15.87
N PHE A 228 -20.91 13.02 -15.94
CA PHE A 228 -19.66 12.86 -15.20
C PHE A 228 -19.39 14.02 -14.24
N GLY A 229 -20.41 14.62 -13.65
CA GLY A 229 -20.24 15.70 -12.67
C GLY A 229 -19.68 15.21 -11.35
N MET A 230 -18.51 15.72 -10.92
CA MET A 230 -17.83 15.23 -9.70
C MET A 230 -18.43 15.75 -8.40
N ILE A 231 -19.23 16.84 -8.41
CA ILE A 231 -19.75 17.49 -7.19
C ILE A 231 -20.45 16.51 -6.25
N PRO A 232 -21.39 15.64 -6.69
CA PRO A 232 -22.09 14.73 -5.77
C PRO A 232 -21.14 13.78 -5.04
N LEU A 233 -20.07 13.32 -5.69
CA LEU A 233 -19.10 12.39 -5.13
C LEU A 233 -18.21 13.05 -4.07
N PHE A 234 -17.73 14.26 -4.35
CA PHE A 234 -16.96 15.04 -3.39
C PHE A 234 -17.81 15.42 -2.18
N VAL A 235 -19.02 15.80 -2.42
CA VAL A 235 -20.01 16.11 -1.40
C VAL A 235 -20.25 14.91 -0.49
N GLY A 236 -20.52 13.74 -1.03
CA GLY A 236 -20.69 12.52 -0.24
C GLY A 236 -19.44 12.14 0.56
N THR A 237 -18.26 12.26 -0.06
CA THR A 237 -16.98 11.99 0.60
C THR A 237 -16.79 12.91 1.82
N LEU A 238 -17.09 14.18 1.67
CA LEU A 238 -16.88 15.19 2.68
C LEU A 238 -17.89 15.08 3.82
N MET A 239 -19.15 14.73 3.51
CA MET A 239 -20.17 14.51 4.52
C MET A 239 -19.82 13.30 5.41
N ILE A 240 -19.46 12.16 4.82
CA ILE A 240 -19.04 10.98 5.58
C ILE A 240 -17.80 11.30 6.43
N SER A 241 -16.83 12.01 5.87
CA SER A 241 -15.62 12.42 6.59
C SER A 241 -15.94 13.36 7.75
N ALA A 242 -16.85 14.33 7.57
CA ALA A 242 -17.25 15.25 8.62
C ALA A 242 -17.94 14.51 9.79
N ILE A 243 -18.86 13.57 9.50
CA ILE A 243 -19.52 12.76 10.52
C ILE A 243 -18.50 11.91 11.27
N ALA A 244 -17.58 11.26 10.54
CA ALA A 244 -16.54 10.44 11.13
C ALA A 244 -15.63 11.25 12.07
N MET A 245 -15.18 12.43 11.65
CA MET A 245 -14.31 13.30 12.45
C MET A 245 -15.03 13.90 13.65
N LEU A 246 -16.32 14.24 13.52
CA LEU A 246 -17.13 14.74 14.64
C LEU A 246 -17.20 13.75 15.80
N ILE A 247 -17.03 12.45 15.54
CA ILE A 247 -17.02 11.39 16.54
C ILE A 247 -15.59 11.05 16.94
N ALA A 248 -14.73 10.80 15.94
CA ALA A 248 -13.38 10.29 16.18
C ALA A 248 -12.49 11.28 16.94
N VAL A 249 -12.58 12.57 16.64
CA VAL A 249 -11.71 13.58 17.26
C VAL A 249 -12.05 13.77 18.75
N PRO A 250 -13.30 14.05 19.16
CA PRO A 250 -13.60 14.21 20.57
C PRO A 250 -13.33 12.93 21.38
N VAL A 251 -13.78 11.77 20.88
CA VAL A 251 -13.64 10.51 21.61
C VAL A 251 -12.17 10.07 21.66
N GLY A 252 -11.44 10.15 20.55
CA GLY A 252 -10.03 9.78 20.49
C GLY A 252 -9.15 10.68 21.35
N LEU A 253 -9.37 12.00 21.30
CA LEU A 253 -8.65 12.97 22.11
C LEU A 253 -8.92 12.78 23.60
N MET A 254 -10.19 12.64 24.01
CA MET A 254 -10.54 12.39 25.42
C MET A 254 -9.94 11.09 25.92
N SER A 255 -9.92 10.04 25.07
CA SER A 255 -9.27 8.77 25.39
C SER A 255 -7.77 8.95 25.59
N ALA A 256 -7.08 9.71 24.73
CA ALA A 256 -5.66 10.00 24.85
C ALA A 256 -5.35 10.77 26.14
N ILE A 257 -6.11 11.84 26.44
CA ILE A 257 -5.95 12.63 27.65
C ILE A 257 -6.15 11.75 28.90
N TYR A 258 -7.19 10.94 28.91
CA TYR A 258 -7.45 10.04 30.05
C TYR A 258 -6.31 9.04 30.22
N LEU A 259 -5.86 8.40 29.16
CA LEU A 259 -4.80 7.39 29.24
C LEU A 259 -3.44 7.99 29.58
N SER A 260 -3.16 9.23 29.13
CA SER A 260 -1.89 9.92 29.38
C SER A 260 -1.80 10.49 30.81
N GLU A 261 -2.87 11.12 31.28
CA GLU A 261 -2.82 11.96 32.49
C GLU A 261 -3.52 11.35 33.73
N TYR A 262 -4.60 10.58 33.52
CA TYR A 262 -5.47 10.14 34.61
C TYR A 262 -5.43 8.64 34.86
N ALA A 263 -5.12 7.83 33.85
CA ALA A 263 -5.18 6.38 33.97
C ALA A 263 -4.01 5.82 34.81
N SER A 264 -4.31 4.81 35.63
CA SER A 264 -3.25 4.04 36.27
C SER A 264 -2.36 3.34 35.27
N ARG A 265 -1.08 3.07 35.62
CA ARG A 265 -0.15 2.33 34.76
C ARG A 265 -0.73 1.00 34.25
N ARG A 266 -1.50 0.31 35.13
CA ARG A 266 -2.15 -0.96 34.80
C ARG A 266 -3.27 -0.77 33.75
N THR A 267 -4.12 0.25 33.94
CA THR A 267 -5.19 0.59 32.99
C THR A 267 -4.61 0.95 31.63
N ARG A 268 -3.59 1.82 31.60
CA ARG A 268 -2.92 2.22 30.35
C ARG A 268 -2.31 1.03 29.62
N SER A 269 -1.63 0.11 30.32
CA SER A 269 -1.00 -1.07 29.73
C SER A 269 -1.99 -2.09 29.14
N ILE A 270 -3.26 -2.04 29.51
CA ILE A 270 -4.32 -2.91 28.96
C ILE A 270 -5.11 -2.19 27.88
N VAL A 271 -5.56 -0.97 28.13
CA VAL A 271 -6.48 -0.25 27.23
C VAL A 271 -5.78 0.24 25.98
N LYS A 272 -4.53 0.73 26.07
CA LYS A 272 -3.79 1.20 24.89
C LYS A 272 -3.61 0.10 23.84
N PRO A 273 -3.11 -1.11 24.16
CA PRO A 273 -3.06 -2.21 23.19
C PRO A 273 -4.43 -2.65 22.67
N MET A 274 -5.49 -2.58 23.46
CA MET A 274 -6.85 -2.90 22.99
C MET A 274 -7.31 -1.89 21.92
N LEU A 275 -7.05 -0.60 22.10
CA LEU A 275 -7.32 0.41 21.08
C LEU A 275 -6.49 0.18 19.82
N GLU A 276 -5.21 -0.16 19.98
CA GLU A 276 -4.32 -0.45 18.84
C GLU A 276 -4.77 -1.72 18.07
N MET A 277 -5.28 -2.76 18.77
CA MET A 277 -5.87 -3.93 18.10
C MET A 277 -7.09 -3.58 17.27
N LEU A 278 -7.90 -2.60 17.71
CA LEU A 278 -9.07 -2.14 16.95
C LEU A 278 -8.64 -1.53 15.60
N ALA A 279 -7.52 -0.81 15.57
CA ALA A 279 -6.94 -0.28 14.33
C ALA A 279 -6.46 -1.39 13.36
N GLY A 280 -6.16 -2.58 13.86
CA GLY A 280 -5.73 -3.74 13.07
C GLY A 280 -6.86 -4.51 12.39
N VAL A 281 -8.13 -4.22 12.71
CA VAL A 281 -9.28 -4.87 12.08
C VAL A 281 -9.38 -4.42 10.62
N PRO A 282 -9.49 -5.36 9.64
CA PRO A 282 -9.64 -5.01 8.24
C PRO A 282 -10.83 -4.09 7.99
N THR A 283 -10.64 -3.02 7.21
CA THR A 283 -11.68 -2.02 6.92
C THR A 283 -12.95 -2.62 6.32
N VAL A 284 -12.82 -3.72 5.56
CA VAL A 284 -13.94 -4.45 4.98
C VAL A 284 -14.89 -5.00 6.05
N VAL A 285 -14.35 -5.46 7.21
CA VAL A 285 -15.16 -5.96 8.33
C VAL A 285 -16.00 -4.83 8.92
N TYR A 286 -15.43 -3.64 9.08
CA TYR A 286 -16.19 -2.46 9.50
C TYR A 286 -17.27 -2.07 8.48
N GLY A 287 -16.99 -2.20 7.18
CA GLY A 287 -17.97 -1.97 6.12
C GLY A 287 -19.16 -2.92 6.21
N PHE A 288 -18.92 -4.22 6.41
CA PHE A 288 -19.99 -5.21 6.63
C PHE A 288 -20.78 -4.92 7.91
N PHE A 289 -20.10 -4.58 9.00
CA PHE A 289 -20.78 -4.20 10.24
C PHE A 289 -21.65 -2.95 10.06
N ALA A 290 -21.16 -1.95 9.32
CA ALA A 290 -21.94 -0.78 8.97
C ALA A 290 -23.22 -1.15 8.19
N ALA A 291 -23.09 -1.96 7.14
CA ALA A 291 -24.19 -2.30 6.27
C ALA A 291 -25.22 -3.24 6.92
N LEU A 292 -24.77 -4.26 7.67
CA LEU A 292 -25.64 -5.33 8.20
C LEU A 292 -26.19 -5.04 9.60
N THR A 293 -25.54 -4.17 10.36
CA THR A 293 -25.93 -3.92 11.77
C THR A 293 -26.30 -2.45 12.02
N VAL A 294 -25.39 -1.54 11.69
CA VAL A 294 -25.59 -0.12 12.05
C VAL A 294 -26.62 0.56 11.15
N ALA A 295 -26.60 0.30 9.86
CA ALA A 295 -27.54 0.93 8.93
C ALA A 295 -29.02 0.49 9.17
N PRO A 296 -29.34 -0.80 9.36
CA PRO A 296 -30.69 -1.21 9.78
C PRO A 296 -31.12 -0.57 11.09
N PHE A 297 -30.23 -0.54 12.10
CA PHE A 297 -30.51 0.11 13.40
C PHE A 297 -30.87 1.59 13.25
N ILE A 298 -30.09 2.34 12.48
CA ILE A 298 -30.35 3.76 12.20
C ILE A 298 -31.67 3.95 11.46
N ARG A 299 -31.95 3.09 10.47
CA ARG A 299 -33.20 3.14 9.72
C ARG A 299 -34.42 2.91 10.64
N ASP A 300 -34.35 1.90 11.50
CA ASP A 300 -35.43 1.57 12.43
C ASP A 300 -35.63 2.70 13.47
N LEU A 301 -34.55 3.29 13.96
CA LEU A 301 -34.58 4.44 14.84
C LEU A 301 -35.20 5.68 14.14
N ALA A 302 -34.77 5.96 12.91
CA ALA A 302 -35.31 7.07 12.12
C ALA A 302 -36.82 6.88 11.86
N SER A 303 -37.26 5.67 11.51
CA SER A 303 -38.66 5.36 11.28
C SER A 303 -39.51 5.54 12.55
N SER A 304 -38.95 5.24 13.74
CA SER A 304 -39.64 5.42 15.03
C SER A 304 -39.98 6.87 15.37
N ILE A 305 -39.22 7.81 14.80
CA ILE A 305 -39.41 9.28 14.95
C ILE A 305 -40.03 9.94 13.71
N GLY A 306 -40.54 9.12 12.76
CA GLY A 306 -41.20 9.61 11.56
C GLY A 306 -40.28 10.09 10.45
N LEU A 307 -39.00 9.77 10.50
CA LEU A 307 -38.00 10.09 9.46
C LEU A 307 -37.76 8.88 8.58
N SER A 308 -37.55 9.10 7.28
CA SER A 308 -37.10 8.07 6.34
C SER A 308 -35.58 8.09 6.24
N ALA A 309 -34.94 6.96 6.51
CA ALA A 309 -33.49 6.81 6.33
C ALA A 309 -33.21 5.68 5.31
N SER A 310 -32.26 5.95 4.41
CA SER A 310 -31.76 4.92 3.48
C SER A 310 -30.93 3.85 4.21
N SER A 311 -30.99 2.61 3.69
CA SER A 311 -30.13 1.51 4.17
C SER A 311 -28.63 1.77 3.96
N GLU A 312 -28.27 2.73 3.11
CA GLU A 312 -26.87 3.11 2.83
C GLU A 312 -26.63 4.58 3.20
N SER A 313 -27.19 5.00 4.34
CA SER A 313 -27.11 6.41 4.77
C SER A 313 -25.66 6.81 5.08
N ALA A 314 -25.32 8.05 4.73
CA ALA A 314 -24.04 8.66 5.07
C ALA A 314 -23.78 8.66 6.58
N LEU A 315 -24.83 8.75 7.39
CA LEU A 315 -24.75 8.72 8.84
C LEU A 315 -24.22 7.37 9.34
N ALA A 316 -24.74 6.24 8.81
CA ALA A 316 -24.27 4.91 9.19
C ALA A 316 -22.80 4.68 8.83
N ALA A 317 -22.45 5.06 7.59
CA ALA A 317 -21.07 4.98 7.12
C ALA A 317 -20.13 5.86 7.94
N GLY A 318 -20.52 7.10 8.19
CA GLY A 318 -19.72 8.07 8.97
C GLY A 318 -19.52 7.67 10.43
N LEU A 319 -20.56 7.11 11.09
CA LEU A 319 -20.46 6.61 12.46
C LEU A 319 -19.43 5.48 12.58
N VAL A 320 -19.52 4.46 11.72
CA VAL A 320 -18.61 3.31 11.77
C VAL A 320 -17.20 3.73 11.38
N MET A 321 -17.06 4.60 10.40
CA MET A 321 -15.77 5.18 10.02
C MET A 321 -15.16 6.00 11.17
N GLY A 322 -16.00 6.75 11.91
CA GLY A 322 -15.58 7.45 13.11
C GLY A 322 -14.99 6.51 14.16
N VAL A 323 -15.68 5.41 14.46
CA VAL A 323 -15.19 4.38 15.40
C VAL A 323 -13.85 3.78 14.95
N MET A 324 -13.70 3.52 13.65
CA MET A 324 -12.46 2.99 13.07
C MET A 324 -11.29 3.97 13.21
N ILE A 325 -11.54 5.28 13.17
CA ILE A 325 -10.51 6.33 13.23
C ILE A 325 -10.12 6.67 14.69
N ILE A 326 -10.97 6.40 15.69
CA ILE A 326 -10.69 6.67 17.12
C ILE A 326 -9.30 6.22 17.56
N PRO A 327 -8.84 4.97 17.28
CA PRO A 327 -7.52 4.51 17.71
C PRO A 327 -6.37 5.35 17.14
N PHE A 328 -6.48 5.77 15.89
CA PHE A 328 -5.46 6.61 15.22
C PHE A 328 -5.39 8.00 15.86
N VAL A 329 -6.53 8.64 16.09
CA VAL A 329 -6.61 9.95 16.76
C VAL A 329 -6.09 9.83 18.19
N SER A 330 -6.47 8.77 18.93
CA SER A 330 -6.02 8.55 20.31
C SER A 330 -4.51 8.32 20.37
N SER A 331 -3.94 7.48 19.51
CA SER A 331 -2.51 7.20 19.49
C SER A 331 -1.69 8.44 19.13
N LEU A 332 -2.08 9.14 18.07
CA LEU A 332 -1.40 10.36 17.64
C LEU A 332 -1.48 11.45 18.74
N SER A 333 -2.63 11.61 19.37
CA SER A 333 -2.81 12.59 20.45
C SER A 333 -1.99 12.21 21.69
N ASP A 334 -1.94 10.93 22.08
CA ASP A 334 -1.10 10.43 23.17
C ASP A 334 0.39 10.73 22.91
N ASP A 335 0.87 10.48 21.70
CA ASP A 335 2.27 10.72 21.33
C ASP A 335 2.63 12.21 21.41
N VAL A 336 1.76 13.09 20.90
CA VAL A 336 1.98 14.55 20.93
C VAL A 336 1.86 15.10 22.34
N ILE A 337 0.88 14.64 23.16
CA ILE A 337 0.74 15.00 24.56
C ILE A 337 1.99 14.60 25.36
N ASN A 338 2.54 13.42 25.11
CA ASN A 338 3.75 12.96 25.79
C ASN A 338 5.03 13.65 25.30
N ALA A 339 5.04 14.24 24.10
CA ALA A 339 6.15 15.02 23.56
C ALA A 339 6.29 16.40 24.24
N VAL A 340 5.26 16.92 24.93
CA VAL A 340 5.33 18.17 25.69
C VAL A 340 6.32 18.02 26.86
N PRO A 341 7.34 18.89 27.00
CA PRO A 341 8.36 18.78 28.03
C PRO A 341 7.77 18.72 29.44
N GLN A 342 8.31 17.83 30.29
CA GLN A 342 7.86 17.66 31.66
C GLN A 342 8.04 18.96 32.50
N THR A 343 9.03 19.78 32.17
CA THR A 343 9.28 21.08 32.82
C THR A 343 8.10 22.05 32.69
N MET A 344 7.33 22.00 31.58
CA MET A 344 6.12 22.82 31.43
C MET A 344 5.00 22.33 32.37
N ARG A 345 4.87 21.03 32.57
CA ARG A 345 3.90 20.41 33.50
C ARG A 345 4.24 20.76 34.93
N ASP A 346 5.49 20.53 35.32
CA ASP A 346 5.99 20.79 36.68
C ASP A 346 5.92 22.29 37.02
N GLY A 347 6.25 23.17 36.08
CA GLY A 347 6.12 24.62 36.23
C GLY A 347 4.67 25.07 36.47
N SER A 348 3.72 24.55 35.71
CA SER A 348 2.28 24.85 35.91
C SER A 348 1.77 24.38 37.27
N LEU A 349 2.11 23.16 37.70
CA LEU A 349 1.76 22.62 38.99
C LEU A 349 2.41 23.40 40.12
N ALA A 350 3.68 23.85 39.96
CA ALA A 350 4.37 24.67 40.94
C ALA A 350 3.70 26.04 41.15
N LEU A 351 3.08 26.58 40.11
CA LEU A 351 2.26 27.81 40.19
C LEU A 351 0.86 27.58 40.79
N GLY A 352 0.56 26.38 41.23
CA GLY A 352 -0.69 26.05 41.91
C GLY A 352 -1.84 25.64 40.99
N ALA A 353 -1.58 25.42 39.70
CA ALA A 353 -2.60 24.92 38.75
C ALA A 353 -2.97 23.46 39.08
N THR A 354 -4.24 23.13 38.92
CA THR A 354 -4.72 21.75 39.01
C THR A 354 -4.28 20.95 37.80
N GLN A 355 -4.31 19.62 37.86
CA GLN A 355 -3.97 18.75 36.73
C GLN A 355 -4.86 19.03 35.51
N SER A 356 -6.14 19.32 35.72
CA SER A 356 -7.07 19.69 34.66
C SER A 356 -6.73 21.04 34.01
N GLU A 357 -6.33 22.04 34.82
CA GLU A 357 -5.91 23.34 34.29
C GLU A 357 -4.58 23.26 33.59
N THR A 358 -3.62 22.49 34.09
CA THR A 358 -2.36 22.20 33.40
C THR A 358 -2.65 21.56 32.04
N MET A 359 -3.57 20.58 31.99
CA MET A 359 -3.95 19.94 30.73
C MET A 359 -4.58 20.92 29.74
N THR A 360 -5.55 21.70 30.18
CA THR A 360 -6.34 22.55 29.29
C THR A 360 -5.64 23.86 28.90
N LYS A 361 -4.83 24.43 29.80
CA LYS A 361 -4.19 25.75 29.59
C LYS A 361 -2.74 25.67 29.13
N VAL A 362 -2.04 24.56 29.35
CA VAL A 362 -0.62 24.43 29.06
C VAL A 362 -0.36 23.30 28.05
N ILE A 363 -0.78 22.06 28.38
CA ILE A 363 -0.41 20.88 27.57
C ILE A 363 -1.20 20.85 26.27
N PHE A 364 -2.52 21.02 26.34
CA PHE A 364 -3.39 20.95 25.16
C PHE A 364 -3.05 22.03 24.10
N PRO A 365 -2.86 23.31 24.46
CA PRO A 365 -2.42 24.31 23.48
C PRO A 365 -1.06 24.02 22.87
N ALA A 366 -0.10 23.50 23.67
CA ALA A 366 1.23 23.12 23.17
C ALA A 366 1.19 21.87 22.26
N ALA A 367 0.25 20.94 22.51
CA ALA A 367 0.04 19.73 21.72
C ALA A 367 -0.85 19.94 20.48
N LEU A 368 -1.64 21.02 20.44
CA LEU A 368 -2.67 21.30 19.43
C LEU A 368 -2.12 21.23 17.98
N PRO A 369 -0.95 21.78 17.64
CA PRO A 369 -0.39 21.70 16.29
C PRO A 369 -0.21 20.27 15.79
N GLY A 370 0.23 19.35 16.65
CA GLY A 370 0.42 17.95 16.32
C GLY A 370 -0.90 17.19 16.16
N ILE A 371 -1.91 17.53 16.95
CA ILE A 371 -3.25 16.92 16.90
C ILE A 371 -3.99 17.36 15.63
N MET A 372 -3.91 18.64 15.27
CA MET A 372 -4.58 19.20 14.09
C MET A 372 -3.98 18.73 12.76
N GLY A 373 -2.75 18.23 12.74
CA GLY A 373 -2.13 17.67 11.53
C GLY A 373 -2.76 16.38 11.02
N GLY A 374 -3.70 15.78 11.77
CA GLY A 374 -4.32 14.49 11.50
C GLY A 374 -5.64 14.49 10.75
N GLY A 375 -6.22 15.65 10.35
CA GLY A 375 -7.42 15.57 9.56
C GLY A 375 -8.31 16.81 9.50
N LEU A 376 -8.40 17.36 8.32
CA LEU A 376 -9.45 18.33 7.94
C LEU A 376 -9.87 18.06 6.50
N ALA A 377 -11.11 17.63 6.28
CA ALA A 377 -11.80 17.71 5.00
C ALA A 377 -13.31 17.72 5.20
N ALA A 378 -13.97 18.68 4.62
CA ALA A 378 -15.42 18.88 4.64
C ALA A 378 -15.89 19.37 3.24
N ASN A 379 -16.99 19.06 2.66
CA ASN A 379 -18.40 19.14 2.95
C ASN A 379 -19.27 19.20 1.67
N LEU A 380 -20.51 18.76 1.68
CA LEU A 380 -21.77 19.26 1.10
C LEU A 380 -22.75 18.15 0.61
N THR A 381 -23.61 17.61 1.45
CA THR A 381 -25.05 17.43 1.27
C THR A 381 -25.75 17.69 2.61
N THR A 382 -26.99 18.16 2.55
CA THR A 382 -27.68 18.65 3.73
C THR A 382 -28.46 17.59 4.48
N ASN A 383 -28.56 16.36 3.98
CA ASN A 383 -29.29 15.27 4.63
C ASN A 383 -28.41 14.02 4.87
N PRO A 384 -27.94 13.80 6.11
CA PRO A 384 -27.09 12.63 6.43
C PRO A 384 -27.83 11.28 6.40
N LEU A 385 -29.15 11.27 6.26
CA LEU A 385 -29.96 10.06 6.18
C LEU A 385 -30.13 9.52 4.75
N GLU A 386 -29.66 10.27 3.74
CA GLU A 386 -29.68 9.87 2.34
C GLU A 386 -28.45 9.02 1.96
N THR A 387 -28.61 8.24 0.89
CA THR A 387 -27.51 7.48 0.29
C THR A 387 -26.57 8.41 -0.42
N VAL A 388 -25.28 8.31 -0.10
CA VAL A 388 -24.21 9.03 -0.78
C VAL A 388 -23.13 8.07 -1.22
N THR A 389 -22.44 8.44 -2.28
CA THR A 389 -21.27 7.71 -2.79
C THR A 389 -20.02 8.55 -2.62
N THR A 390 -18.91 7.93 -2.28
CA THR A 390 -17.61 8.62 -2.15
C THR A 390 -16.82 8.51 -3.45
N VAL A 391 -15.88 9.45 -3.64
CA VAL A 391 -14.94 9.44 -4.76
C VAL A 391 -14.19 8.11 -4.82
N THR A 392 -13.68 7.62 -3.70
CA THR A 392 -12.92 6.35 -3.60
C THR A 392 -13.76 5.13 -3.98
N VAL A 393 -15.01 5.06 -3.54
CA VAL A 393 -15.92 3.96 -3.90
C VAL A 393 -16.19 3.97 -5.40
N GLN A 394 -16.41 5.14 -6.00
CA GLN A 394 -16.63 5.25 -7.45
C GLN A 394 -15.38 4.86 -8.25
N ILE A 395 -14.19 5.30 -7.85
CA ILE A 395 -12.94 4.87 -8.50
C ILE A 395 -12.84 3.34 -8.50
N VAL A 396 -13.06 2.69 -7.35
CA VAL A 396 -13.00 1.21 -7.24
C VAL A 396 -14.07 0.57 -8.11
N THR A 397 -15.31 1.06 -8.07
CA THR A 397 -16.43 0.51 -8.87
C THR A 397 -16.16 0.61 -10.38
N LEU A 398 -15.56 1.71 -10.83
CA LEU A 398 -15.21 1.93 -12.24
C LEU A 398 -14.04 1.03 -12.69
N LEU A 399 -13.12 0.69 -11.78
CA LEU A 399 -11.93 -0.11 -12.10
C LEU A 399 -12.10 -1.62 -11.89
N VAL A 400 -13.13 -2.09 -11.17
CA VAL A 400 -13.35 -3.52 -10.87
C VAL A 400 -14.31 -4.20 -11.87
N GLY A 401 -15.07 -3.45 -12.68
CA GLY A 401 -15.96 -3.99 -13.70
C GLY A 401 -15.27 -4.36 -15.02
N ASP A 402 -16.05 -4.71 -16.04
CA ASP A 402 -15.57 -4.89 -17.41
C ASP A 402 -14.92 -3.58 -17.90
N GLN A 403 -13.60 -3.64 -18.07
CA GLN A 403 -12.77 -2.48 -18.41
C GLN A 403 -12.61 -2.38 -19.93
N GLU A 404 -13.31 -1.45 -20.53
CA GLU A 404 -12.89 -0.87 -21.81
C GLU A 404 -11.91 0.28 -21.50
N PHE A 405 -10.62 0.04 -21.65
CA PHE A 405 -9.55 0.98 -21.27
C PHE A 405 -9.68 2.37 -21.94
N ASP A 406 -10.35 2.45 -23.08
CA ASP A 406 -10.55 3.71 -23.82
C ASP A 406 -11.96 4.30 -23.62
N SER A 407 -12.79 3.75 -22.74
CA SER A 407 -14.13 4.30 -22.47
C SER A 407 -14.05 5.52 -21.54
N ALA A 408 -14.90 6.53 -21.79
CA ALA A 408 -15.04 7.68 -20.89
C ALA A 408 -15.34 7.26 -19.45
N LYS A 409 -16.05 6.15 -19.26
CA LYS A 409 -16.37 5.55 -17.98
C LYS A 409 -15.11 5.13 -17.21
N THR A 410 -14.21 4.37 -17.80
CA THR A 410 -12.96 3.91 -17.17
C THR A 410 -12.00 5.08 -16.95
N LEU A 411 -11.88 5.97 -17.95
CA LEU A 411 -11.03 7.17 -17.86
C LEU A 411 -11.48 8.13 -16.76
N SER A 412 -12.79 8.20 -16.46
CA SER A 412 -13.31 9.03 -15.37
C SER A 412 -12.78 8.65 -13.98
N ALA A 413 -12.38 7.39 -13.76
CA ALA A 413 -11.73 6.97 -12.52
C ALA A 413 -10.38 7.66 -12.31
N PHE A 414 -9.60 7.85 -13.38
CA PHE A 414 -8.32 8.55 -13.31
C PHE A 414 -8.52 10.05 -13.08
N ALA A 415 -9.52 10.66 -13.73
CA ALA A 415 -9.88 12.07 -13.51
C ALA A 415 -10.34 12.32 -12.06
N LEU A 416 -11.17 11.44 -11.49
CA LEU A 416 -11.55 11.49 -10.08
C LEU A 416 -10.36 11.31 -9.16
N GLY A 417 -9.45 10.38 -9.47
CA GLY A 417 -8.21 10.15 -8.73
C GLY A 417 -7.30 11.38 -8.74
N MET A 418 -7.16 12.04 -9.88
CA MET A 418 -6.39 13.29 -10.02
C MET A 418 -7.01 14.41 -9.17
N MET A 419 -8.32 14.59 -9.21
CA MET A 419 -8.99 15.62 -8.41
C MET A 419 -8.89 15.33 -6.91
N LEU A 420 -9.03 14.07 -6.50
CA LEU A 420 -8.82 13.67 -5.10
C LEU A 420 -7.38 13.94 -4.65
N PHE A 421 -6.40 13.64 -5.50
CA PHE A 421 -4.98 13.95 -5.24
C PHE A 421 -4.76 15.46 -5.07
N LEU A 422 -5.30 16.29 -5.96
CA LEU A 422 -5.16 17.75 -5.86
C LEU A 422 -5.81 18.30 -4.60
N VAL A 423 -7.02 17.85 -4.26
CA VAL A 423 -7.73 18.29 -3.05
C VAL A 423 -6.94 17.88 -1.79
N THR A 424 -6.49 16.64 -1.72
CA THR A 424 -5.69 16.16 -0.57
C THR A 424 -4.35 16.87 -0.48
N LEU A 425 -3.70 17.18 -1.60
CA LEU A 425 -2.46 17.94 -1.64
C LEU A 425 -2.66 19.35 -1.07
N VAL A 426 -3.72 20.07 -1.50
CA VAL A 426 -4.05 21.40 -0.98
C VAL A 426 -4.31 21.34 0.52
N LEU A 427 -5.10 20.36 0.98
CA LEU A 427 -5.39 20.19 2.42
C LEU A 427 -4.13 19.90 3.22
N ASN A 428 -3.22 19.05 2.72
CA ASN A 428 -1.94 18.76 3.37
C ASN A 428 -1.05 20.00 3.44
N VAL A 429 -1.00 20.82 2.39
CA VAL A 429 -0.24 22.09 2.40
C VAL A 429 -0.81 23.06 3.44
N ILE A 430 -2.14 23.18 3.52
CA ILE A 430 -2.80 23.99 4.53
C ILE A 430 -2.48 23.49 5.93
N ALA A 431 -2.61 22.17 6.17
CA ALA A 431 -2.31 21.56 7.46
C ALA A 431 -0.85 21.80 7.87
N LEU A 432 0.11 21.62 6.97
CA LEU A 432 1.52 21.89 7.22
C LEU A 432 1.79 23.38 7.54
N HIS A 433 1.10 24.30 6.85
CA HIS A 433 1.24 25.73 7.12
C HIS A 433 0.70 26.09 8.51
N VAL A 434 -0.46 25.56 8.87
CA VAL A 434 -1.07 25.76 10.19
C VAL A 434 -0.15 25.19 11.28
N VAL A 435 0.32 23.96 11.13
CA VAL A 435 1.24 23.32 12.10
C VAL A 435 2.50 24.16 12.30
N ARG A 436 3.16 24.63 11.21
CA ARG A 436 4.36 25.47 11.31
C ARG A 436 4.09 26.78 12.04
N LYS A 437 3.02 27.47 11.69
CA LYS A 437 2.65 28.77 12.29
C LYS A 437 2.43 28.68 13.79
N TYR A 438 1.79 27.60 14.26
CA TYR A 438 1.52 27.42 15.69
C TYR A 438 2.76 26.86 16.44
N ARG A 439 3.61 26.08 15.79
CA ARG A 439 4.86 25.59 16.38
C ARG A 439 5.84 26.73 16.69
N GLU A 440 5.99 27.67 15.75
CA GLU A 440 6.85 28.86 15.94
C GLU A 440 6.41 29.78 17.10
N GLN A 441 5.17 29.64 17.60
CA GLN A 441 4.68 30.42 18.74
C GLN A 441 5.07 29.80 20.10
N TYR A 442 5.53 28.56 20.11
CA TYR A 442 5.87 27.82 21.35
C TYR A 442 7.35 27.40 21.41
N GLU A 443 8.16 27.66 20.40
CA GLU A 443 9.62 27.65 20.44
C GLU A 443 10.15 29.04 20.80
#